data_23b69ca13a3ff552ca9f252958a198f3
#
_entry.id   23b69ca13a3ff552ca9f252958a198f3
#
_cell.length_a   1.000
_cell.length_b   1.000
_cell.length_c   1.000
_cell.angle_alpha   90.00
_cell.angle_beta   90.00
_cell.angle_gamma   90.00
#
_symmetry.space_group_name_H-M   'P 1'
#
loop_
_entity.id
_entity.type
_entity.pdbx_description
1 polymer ?
#
loop_
_entity_poly.entity_id
_entity_poly.type
_entity_poly.pdbx_seq_one_letter_code
_entity_poly.pdbx_strand_id
1 'polypeptide(L)'
;MRINGHGHILPEPSQIPRFMKDKNLFWIDEDKKFMRQGDWSRPINSSNFFIKEKIEWMNQHRIDHAVMLCLSQLYCNGWEEQDCNDGIRFQNDFNASIQTDYPQRFTCGFVVQPRYIQHALKEIDRCVNDLGLKLLCLPSHFLNSKGNGYQLPKKTLTQFLN
;
A
#
# COMPACT_ATOMS: atom_id res chain seq x y z
N MET A 1 0.41 -4.00 26.70
CA MET A 1 0.66 -3.88 25.26
C MET A 1 -0.04 -2.63 24.73
N ARG A 2 0.70 -1.71 24.08
CA ARG A 2 0.14 -0.51 23.42
C ARG A 2 0.21 -0.72 21.91
N ILE A 3 -0.92 -0.55 21.23
CA ILE A 3 -1.04 -0.79 19.79
C ILE A 3 -1.37 0.52 19.09
N ASN A 4 -0.62 0.84 18.04
CA ASN A 4 -1.02 1.86 17.07
C ASN A 4 -1.88 1.15 15.99
N GLY A 5 -3.17 1.42 15.97
CA GLY A 5 -4.12 0.77 15.07
C GLY A 5 -4.14 1.30 13.64
N HIS A 6 -3.39 2.37 13.33
CA HIS A 6 -3.35 2.97 11.99
C HIS A 6 -2.01 3.64 11.75
N GLY A 7 -1.24 3.11 10.85
CA GLY A 7 -0.01 3.70 10.36
C GLY A 7 0.22 3.37 8.88
N HIS A 8 1.25 3.98 8.32
CA HIS A 8 1.72 3.67 6.96
C HIS A 8 3.22 3.49 7.00
N ILE A 9 3.74 2.64 6.11
CA ILE A 9 5.17 2.51 5.83
C ILE A 9 5.37 2.74 4.33
N LEU A 10 6.44 3.41 3.99
CA LEU A 10 6.87 3.65 2.62
C LEU A 10 8.19 2.93 2.35
N PRO A 11 8.38 2.44 1.13
CA PRO A 11 9.67 1.97 0.68
C PRO A 11 10.68 3.13 0.60
N GLU A 12 11.96 2.83 0.69
CA GLU A 12 13.01 3.79 0.38
C GLU A 12 12.92 4.22 -1.09
N PRO A 13 13.32 5.45 -1.46
CA PRO A 13 13.25 5.92 -2.84
C PRO A 13 13.88 4.95 -3.85
N SER A 14 15.00 4.33 -3.49
CA SER A 14 15.71 3.36 -4.33
C SER A 14 15.00 2.02 -4.51
N GLN A 15 14.04 1.69 -3.67
CA GLN A 15 13.26 0.45 -3.75
C GLN A 15 12.05 0.60 -4.67
N ILE A 16 11.61 1.84 -4.93
CA ILE A 16 10.43 2.10 -5.76
C ILE A 16 10.74 1.73 -7.22
N PRO A 17 9.91 0.91 -7.87
CA PRO A 17 10.11 0.54 -9.26
C PRO A 17 10.21 1.77 -10.18
N ARG A 18 11.25 1.81 -11.02
CA ARG A 18 11.57 2.95 -11.85
C ARG A 18 10.41 3.38 -12.77
N PHE A 19 9.64 2.42 -13.27
CA PHE A 19 8.49 2.70 -14.14
C PHE A 19 7.46 3.64 -13.48
N MET A 20 7.31 3.56 -12.15
CA MET A 20 6.37 4.43 -11.43
C MET A 20 6.78 5.90 -11.53
N LYS A 21 8.08 6.20 -11.43
CA LYS A 21 8.62 7.57 -11.62
C LYS A 21 8.59 7.97 -13.08
N ASP A 22 9.05 7.10 -13.98
CA ASP A 22 9.14 7.37 -15.41
C ASP A 22 7.77 7.67 -16.04
N LYS A 23 6.69 7.06 -15.51
CA LYS A 23 5.30 7.28 -15.93
C LYS A 23 4.55 8.30 -15.06
N ASN A 24 5.24 9.00 -14.16
CA ASN A 24 4.65 10.00 -13.27
C ASN A 24 3.51 9.45 -12.37
N LEU A 25 3.60 8.17 -11.97
CA LEU A 25 2.57 7.47 -11.21
C LEU A 25 2.76 7.60 -9.69
N PHE A 26 3.97 7.32 -9.19
CA PHE A 26 4.33 7.50 -7.79
C PHE A 26 5.85 7.45 -7.61
N TRP A 27 6.41 8.38 -6.82
CA TRP A 27 7.80 8.33 -6.39
C TRP A 27 8.01 9.12 -5.10
N ILE A 28 9.15 8.96 -4.51
CA ILE A 28 9.64 9.73 -3.37
C ILE A 28 10.92 10.44 -3.83
N ASP A 29 11.06 11.72 -3.51
CA ASP A 29 12.28 12.47 -3.81
C ASP A 29 13.47 11.84 -3.06
N GLU A 30 14.67 11.89 -3.65
CA GLU A 30 15.86 11.24 -3.09
C GLU A 30 16.24 11.77 -1.70
N ASP A 31 15.93 13.04 -1.43
CA ASP A 31 16.12 13.66 -0.11
C ASP A 31 15.03 13.27 0.91
N LYS A 32 14.06 12.41 0.51
CA LYS A 32 12.94 11.91 1.33
C LYS A 32 12.04 12.98 1.92
N LYS A 33 12.01 14.17 1.34
CA LYS A 33 11.15 15.26 1.85
C LYS A 33 9.73 15.23 1.30
N PHE A 34 9.55 14.74 0.09
CA PHE A 34 8.24 14.71 -0.56
C PHE A 34 7.94 13.36 -1.21
N MET A 35 6.71 12.90 -1.07
CA MET A 35 6.12 11.90 -1.95
C MET A 35 5.31 12.61 -3.03
N ARG A 36 5.27 12.02 -4.23
CA ARG A 36 4.66 12.60 -5.42
C ARG A 36 3.81 11.61 -6.19
N GLN A 37 2.77 12.12 -6.84
CA GLN A 37 1.89 11.36 -7.72
C GLN A 37 1.32 12.31 -8.77
N GLY A 38 1.75 12.21 -10.02
CA GLY A 38 1.41 13.23 -11.02
C GLY A 38 1.88 14.62 -10.56
N ASP A 39 0.99 15.59 -10.63
CA ASP A 39 1.24 16.96 -10.17
C ASP A 39 1.06 17.15 -8.66
N TRP A 40 0.57 16.11 -7.96
CA TRP A 40 0.37 16.17 -6.53
C TRP A 40 1.65 15.85 -5.76
N SER A 41 1.87 16.58 -4.68
CA SER A 41 2.97 16.34 -3.76
C SER A 41 2.55 16.51 -2.30
N ARG A 42 3.20 15.76 -1.40
CA ARG A 42 2.99 15.84 0.04
C ARG A 42 4.32 15.74 0.78
N PRO A 43 4.57 16.61 1.79
CA PRO A 43 5.73 16.47 2.67
C PRO A 43 5.72 15.13 3.40
N ILE A 44 6.89 14.54 3.57
CA ILE A 44 7.11 13.31 4.33
C ILE A 44 7.65 13.67 5.71
N ASN A 45 7.06 13.11 6.74
CA ASN A 45 7.71 12.99 8.05
C ASN A 45 8.32 11.59 8.14
N SER A 46 9.64 11.50 8.11
CA SER A 46 10.38 10.23 8.05
C SER A 46 9.99 9.26 9.18
N SER A 47 9.79 9.76 10.39
CA SER A 47 9.36 8.94 11.55
C SER A 47 7.97 8.29 11.37
N ASN A 48 7.17 8.81 10.46
CA ASN A 48 5.86 8.23 10.17
C ASN A 48 5.89 7.18 9.06
N PHE A 49 6.91 7.18 8.20
CA PHE A 49 6.87 6.40 6.97
C PHE A 49 8.03 5.43 6.78
N PHE A 50 9.26 5.75 7.21
CA PHE A 50 10.39 4.84 7.00
C PHE A 50 10.58 3.91 8.19
N ILE A 51 10.93 2.64 7.89
CA ILE A 51 10.89 1.56 8.89
C ILE A 51 11.79 1.79 10.09
N LYS A 52 13.01 2.27 9.88
CA LYS A 52 13.98 2.50 10.97
C LYS A 52 13.50 3.59 11.90
N GLU A 53 13.17 4.73 11.36
CA GLU A 53 12.67 5.89 12.09
C GLU A 53 11.32 5.60 12.75
N LYS A 54 10.50 4.76 12.10
CA LYS A 54 9.24 4.28 12.67
C LYS A 54 9.45 3.44 13.92
N ILE A 55 10.39 2.51 13.88
CA ILE A 55 10.71 1.66 15.03
C ILE A 55 11.27 2.51 16.19
N GLU A 56 12.16 3.45 15.90
CA GLU A 56 12.69 4.38 16.90
C GLU A 56 11.57 5.20 17.55
N TRP A 57 10.69 5.77 16.73
CA TRP A 57 9.54 6.51 17.22
C TRP A 57 8.62 5.65 18.08
N MET A 58 8.32 4.41 17.66
CA MET A 58 7.53 3.47 18.43
C MET A 58 8.18 3.16 19.80
N ASN A 59 9.50 2.98 19.84
CA ASN A 59 10.22 2.73 21.10
C ASN A 59 10.14 3.93 22.05
N GLN A 60 10.36 5.15 21.53
CA GLN A 60 10.25 6.39 22.31
C GLN A 60 8.84 6.60 22.90
N HIS A 61 7.80 6.17 22.16
CA HIS A 61 6.40 6.32 22.59
C HIS A 61 5.83 5.08 23.29
N ARG A 62 6.66 4.07 23.55
CA ARG A 62 6.29 2.80 24.19
C ARG A 62 5.14 2.10 23.45
N ILE A 63 5.20 2.10 22.11
CA ILE A 63 4.27 1.37 21.25
C ILE A 63 4.88 0.00 20.95
N ASP A 64 4.21 -1.04 21.39
CA ASP A 64 4.69 -2.41 21.24
C ASP A 64 4.46 -2.94 19.83
N HIS A 65 3.29 -2.62 19.25
CA HIS A 65 2.86 -3.14 17.95
C HIS A 65 2.13 -2.06 17.14
N ALA A 66 2.21 -2.14 15.81
CA ALA A 66 1.49 -1.22 14.94
C ALA A 66 0.87 -1.95 13.74
N VAL A 67 -0.35 -1.52 13.38
CA VAL A 67 -1.06 -1.99 12.19
C VAL A 67 -0.74 -1.01 11.06
N MET A 68 -0.12 -1.53 9.98
CA MET A 68 0.29 -0.76 8.82
C MET A 68 -0.69 -0.96 7.67
N LEU A 69 -1.46 0.06 7.37
CA LEU A 69 -2.38 0.07 6.24
C LEU A 69 -1.67 0.53 4.96
N CYS A 70 -2.14 0.08 3.82
CA CYS A 70 -1.64 0.54 2.54
C CYS A 70 -1.88 2.03 2.36
N LEU A 71 -0.91 2.74 1.79
CA LEU A 71 -1.04 4.16 1.50
C LEU A 71 -2.01 4.34 0.31
N SER A 72 -2.96 5.26 0.44
CA SER A 72 -4.00 5.48 -0.58
C SER A 72 -3.44 5.85 -1.96
N GLN A 73 -2.29 6.50 -2.02
CA GLN A 73 -1.58 6.82 -3.26
C GLN A 73 -1.14 5.56 -4.03
N LEU A 74 -0.95 4.45 -3.33
CA LEU A 74 -0.56 3.16 -3.89
C LEU A 74 -1.74 2.19 -4.07
N TYR A 75 -2.97 2.69 -4.03
CA TYR A 75 -4.14 1.93 -4.47
C TYR A 75 -4.27 1.87 -6.00
N CYS A 76 -3.35 2.52 -6.71
CA CYS A 76 -3.23 2.50 -8.18
C CYS A 76 -4.52 2.92 -8.91
N ASN A 77 -5.28 3.83 -8.29
CA ASN A 77 -6.50 4.38 -8.90
C ASN A 77 -6.17 5.12 -10.20
N GLY A 78 -6.87 4.76 -11.28
CA GLY A 78 -6.69 5.40 -12.58
C GLY A 78 -5.47 4.92 -13.38
N TRP A 79 -4.64 4.01 -12.83
CA TRP A 79 -3.52 3.46 -13.58
C TRP A 79 -4.00 2.46 -14.63
N GLU A 80 -3.23 2.30 -15.70
CA GLU A 80 -3.46 1.25 -16.68
C GLU A 80 -3.25 -0.14 -16.05
N GLU A 81 -3.89 -1.16 -16.61
CA GLU A 81 -3.98 -2.49 -15.98
C GLU A 81 -2.64 -3.08 -15.59
N GLN A 82 -1.67 -3.07 -16.51
CA GLN A 82 -0.35 -3.64 -16.25
C GLN A 82 0.39 -2.87 -15.16
N ASP A 83 0.41 -1.53 -15.24
CA ASP A 83 1.06 -0.69 -14.24
C ASP A 83 0.41 -0.82 -12.86
N CYS A 84 -0.92 -0.94 -12.85
CA CYS A 84 -1.69 -1.16 -11.64
C CYS A 84 -1.32 -2.50 -10.98
N ASN A 85 -1.28 -3.59 -11.75
CA ASN A 85 -0.93 -4.91 -11.25
C ASN A 85 0.51 -4.95 -10.72
N ASP A 86 1.45 -4.37 -11.44
CA ASP A 86 2.86 -4.32 -11.02
C ASP A 86 3.03 -3.44 -9.76
N GLY A 87 2.31 -2.31 -9.70
CA GLY A 87 2.33 -1.41 -8.54
C GLY A 87 1.74 -2.03 -7.28
N ILE A 88 0.61 -2.71 -7.42
CA ILE A 88 -0.05 -3.44 -6.32
C ILE A 88 0.84 -4.57 -5.83
N ARG A 89 1.38 -5.38 -6.74
CA ARG A 89 2.27 -6.48 -6.39
C ARG A 89 3.49 -5.98 -5.63
N PHE A 90 4.13 -4.94 -6.13
CA PHE A 90 5.26 -4.29 -5.44
C PHE A 90 4.89 -3.86 -4.02
N GLN A 91 3.74 -3.15 -3.84
CA GLN A 91 3.28 -2.68 -2.53
C GLN A 91 3.03 -3.85 -1.57
N ASN A 92 2.40 -4.92 -2.04
CA ASN A 92 2.07 -6.08 -1.22
C ASN A 92 3.32 -6.88 -0.85
N ASP A 93 4.27 -7.06 -1.76
CA ASP A 93 5.56 -7.71 -1.49
C ASP A 93 6.38 -6.91 -0.47
N PHE A 94 6.40 -5.58 -0.60
CA PHE A 94 7.05 -4.70 0.37
C PHE A 94 6.41 -4.83 1.76
N ASN A 95 5.08 -4.78 1.87
CA ASN A 95 4.39 -4.93 3.14
C ASN A 95 4.61 -6.32 3.77
N ALA A 96 4.63 -7.36 2.97
CA ALA A 96 4.92 -8.72 3.43
C ALA A 96 6.35 -8.83 3.97
N SER A 97 7.33 -8.23 3.32
CA SER A 97 8.71 -8.22 3.80
C SER A 97 8.83 -7.55 5.17
N ILE A 98 8.18 -6.41 5.37
CA ILE A 98 8.16 -5.70 6.65
C ILE A 98 7.54 -6.58 7.76
N GLN A 99 6.42 -7.23 7.48
CA GLN A 99 5.78 -8.13 8.47
C GLN A 99 6.66 -9.34 8.79
N THR A 100 7.34 -9.88 7.78
CA THR A 100 8.26 -11.02 7.95
C THR A 100 9.51 -10.64 8.74
N ASP A 101 10.10 -9.47 8.45
CA ASP A 101 11.32 -9.00 9.12
C ASP A 101 11.06 -8.56 10.58
N TYR A 102 9.83 -8.09 10.86
CA TYR A 102 9.45 -7.54 12.17
C TYR A 102 8.11 -8.11 12.68
N PRO A 103 7.94 -9.42 12.82
CA PRO A 103 6.64 -10.07 13.09
C PRO A 103 6.03 -9.68 14.45
N GLN A 104 6.88 -9.29 15.42
CA GLN A 104 6.42 -8.84 16.74
C GLN A 104 6.04 -7.35 16.77
N ARG A 105 6.36 -6.60 15.73
CA ARG A 105 6.19 -5.15 15.70
C ARG A 105 5.12 -4.68 14.74
N PHE A 106 4.86 -5.42 13.65
CA PHE A 106 3.94 -4.98 12.61
C PHE A 106 2.96 -6.07 12.17
N THR A 107 1.73 -5.66 11.95
CA THR A 107 0.75 -6.35 11.12
C THR A 107 0.51 -5.47 9.90
N CYS A 108 0.82 -5.96 8.72
CA CYS A 108 0.72 -5.20 7.49
C CYS A 108 -0.50 -5.60 6.66
N GLY A 109 -1.17 -4.59 6.09
CA GLY A 109 -2.24 -4.80 5.14
C GLY A 109 -1.72 -4.98 3.73
N PHE A 110 -2.58 -5.51 2.87
CA PHE A 110 -2.38 -5.60 1.43
C PHE A 110 -3.52 -4.91 0.68
N VAL A 111 -3.29 -4.54 -0.57
CA VAL A 111 -4.26 -3.84 -1.41
C VAL A 111 -4.52 -4.64 -2.69
N VAL A 112 -5.71 -4.51 -3.23
CA VAL A 112 -6.05 -4.97 -4.58
C VAL A 112 -6.88 -3.90 -5.28
N GLN A 113 -6.88 -3.92 -6.61
CA GLN A 113 -7.70 -3.02 -7.41
C GLN A 113 -8.90 -3.78 -8.02
N PRO A 114 -10.10 -3.64 -7.42
CA PRO A 114 -11.29 -4.39 -7.85
C PRO A 114 -11.75 -4.08 -9.28
N ARG A 115 -11.25 -3.01 -9.89
CA ARG A 115 -11.49 -2.72 -11.31
C ARG A 115 -10.98 -3.85 -12.21
N TYR A 116 -9.90 -4.51 -11.83
CA TYR A 116 -9.28 -5.64 -12.53
C TYR A 116 -9.52 -6.93 -11.76
N ILE A 117 -10.79 -7.38 -11.73
CA ILE A 117 -11.30 -8.41 -10.83
C ILE A 117 -10.49 -9.70 -10.86
N GLN A 118 -10.07 -10.16 -12.04
CA GLN A 118 -9.32 -11.42 -12.17
C GLN A 118 -7.92 -11.32 -11.54
N HIS A 119 -7.26 -10.18 -11.69
CA HIS A 119 -5.99 -9.90 -11.04
C HIS A 119 -6.16 -9.73 -9.53
N ALA A 120 -7.21 -9.01 -9.13
CA ALA A 120 -7.51 -8.79 -7.71
C ALA A 120 -7.74 -10.10 -6.95
N LEU A 121 -8.52 -11.04 -7.51
CA LEU A 121 -8.77 -12.34 -6.88
C LEU A 121 -7.49 -13.18 -6.77
N LYS A 122 -6.66 -13.23 -7.81
CA LYS A 122 -5.37 -13.92 -7.78
C LYS A 122 -4.43 -13.31 -6.76
N GLU A 123 -4.43 -11.98 -6.65
CA GLU A 123 -3.56 -11.27 -5.72
C GLU A 123 -4.03 -11.45 -4.26
N ILE A 124 -5.35 -11.54 -4.01
CA ILE A 124 -5.87 -11.91 -2.69
C ILE A 124 -5.37 -13.29 -2.29
N ASP A 125 -5.54 -14.27 -3.17
CA ASP A 125 -5.06 -15.64 -2.93
C ASP A 125 -3.57 -15.67 -2.59
N ARG A 126 -2.75 -15.00 -3.40
CA ARG A 126 -1.30 -14.89 -3.17
C ARG A 126 -0.97 -14.19 -1.84
N CYS A 127 -1.61 -13.07 -1.55
CA CYS A 127 -1.33 -12.33 -0.32
C CYS A 127 -1.67 -13.15 0.94
N VAL A 128 -2.78 -13.88 0.90
CA VAL A 128 -3.25 -14.66 2.05
C VAL A 128 -2.45 -15.96 2.21
N ASN A 129 -2.27 -16.71 1.12
CA ASN A 129 -1.73 -18.07 1.17
C ASN A 129 -0.20 -18.10 1.04
N ASP A 130 0.40 -17.25 0.19
CA ASP A 130 1.84 -17.28 -0.04
C ASP A 130 2.58 -16.26 0.84
N LEU A 131 2.00 -15.04 1.04
CA LEU A 131 2.65 -13.96 1.78
C LEU A 131 2.22 -13.86 3.25
N GLY A 132 1.18 -14.58 3.67
CA GLY A 132 0.69 -14.57 5.05
C GLY A 132 0.06 -13.25 5.52
N LEU A 133 -0.32 -12.35 4.60
CA LEU A 133 -1.01 -11.11 4.90
C LEU A 133 -2.51 -11.38 5.10
N LYS A 134 -3.10 -10.81 6.16
CA LYS A 134 -4.51 -11.09 6.52
C LYS A 134 -5.40 -9.86 6.57
N LEU A 135 -4.85 -8.67 6.29
CA LEU A 135 -5.58 -7.42 6.38
C LEU A 135 -5.73 -6.80 4.99
N LEU A 136 -6.91 -6.98 4.38
CA LEU A 136 -7.22 -6.39 3.07
C LEU A 136 -7.60 -4.92 3.23
N CYS A 137 -6.90 -4.04 2.53
CA CYS A 137 -7.20 -2.62 2.40
C CYS A 137 -7.96 -2.38 1.08
N LEU A 138 -9.16 -1.86 1.15
CA LEU A 138 -9.94 -1.50 -0.03
C LEU A 138 -10.24 0.01 -0.03
N PRO A 139 -10.15 0.68 -1.16
CA PRO A 139 -10.62 2.05 -1.27
C PRO A 139 -12.15 2.11 -1.15
N SER A 140 -12.67 3.18 -0.56
CA SER A 140 -14.12 3.41 -0.46
C SER A 140 -14.75 3.84 -1.80
N HIS A 141 -13.91 4.31 -2.72
CA HIS A 141 -14.31 4.72 -4.07
C HIS A 141 -13.18 4.40 -5.06
N PHE A 142 -13.54 4.25 -6.30
CA PHE A 142 -12.62 3.87 -7.38
C PHE A 142 -12.69 4.91 -8.49
N LEU A 143 -11.57 5.13 -9.18
CA LEU A 143 -11.51 5.93 -10.38
C LEU A 143 -11.43 5.00 -11.60
N ASN A 144 -12.19 5.31 -12.65
CA ASN A 144 -11.99 4.68 -13.95
C ASN A 144 -10.79 5.32 -14.67
N SER A 145 -10.41 4.80 -15.85
CA SER A 145 -9.31 5.34 -16.67
C SER A 145 -9.48 6.79 -17.11
N LYS A 146 -10.71 7.33 -17.00
CA LYS A 146 -11.03 8.74 -17.34
C LYS A 146 -11.03 9.63 -16.08
N GLY A 147 -10.61 9.12 -14.94
CA GLY A 147 -10.64 9.85 -13.67
C GLY A 147 -12.03 10.02 -13.04
N ASN A 148 -13.08 9.42 -13.61
CA ASN A 148 -14.42 9.50 -13.07
C ASN A 148 -14.60 8.47 -11.94
N GLY A 149 -15.15 8.92 -10.81
CA GLY A 149 -15.47 8.03 -9.70
C GLY A 149 -16.58 7.04 -10.06
N TYR A 150 -16.47 5.83 -9.57
CA TYR A 150 -17.54 4.84 -9.65
C TYR A 150 -17.57 3.97 -8.39
N GLN A 151 -18.74 3.40 -8.11
CA GLN A 151 -18.90 2.38 -7.08
C GLN A 151 -18.81 0.99 -7.72
N LEU A 152 -18.23 0.05 -6.99
CA LEU A 152 -18.23 -1.34 -7.45
C LEU A 152 -19.67 -1.85 -7.56
N PRO A 153 -20.01 -2.54 -8.66
CA PRO A 153 -21.29 -3.25 -8.74
C PRO A 153 -21.44 -4.23 -7.58
N LYS A 154 -22.65 -4.37 -7.03
CA LYS A 154 -22.92 -5.34 -5.93
C LYS A 154 -22.40 -6.74 -6.24
N LYS A 155 -22.54 -7.19 -7.49
CA LYS A 155 -22.04 -8.49 -7.95
C LYS A 155 -20.52 -8.63 -7.77
N THR A 156 -19.75 -7.57 -8.03
CA THR A 156 -18.29 -7.56 -7.84
C THR A 156 -17.94 -7.65 -6.36
N LEU A 157 -18.64 -6.88 -5.50
CA LEU A 157 -18.43 -6.95 -4.04
C LEU A 157 -18.70 -8.36 -3.50
N THR A 158 -19.76 -9.03 -3.99
CA THR A 158 -20.08 -10.41 -3.57
C THR A 158 -18.97 -11.40 -3.92
N GLN A 159 -18.25 -11.20 -5.03
CA GLN A 159 -17.10 -12.04 -5.41
C GLN A 159 -15.90 -11.89 -4.48
N PHE A 160 -15.78 -10.77 -3.76
CA PHE A 160 -14.73 -10.57 -2.75
C PHE A 160 -15.09 -11.11 -1.37
N LEU A 161 -16.37 -11.32 -1.10
CA LEU A 161 -16.87 -11.67 0.24
C LEU A 161 -17.19 -13.16 0.39
N ASN A 162 -17.22 -13.92 -0.70
CA ASN A 162 -17.42 -15.38 -0.76
C ASN A 162 -16.12 -16.11 -1.11
#